data_823c7571c6b05214dd681b5bf7545fb1
#
_entry.id   823c7571c6b05214dd681b5bf7545fb1
#
_cell.length_a   1.000
_cell.length_b   1.000
_cell.length_c   1.000
_cell.angle_alpha   90.00
_cell.angle_beta   90.00
_cell.angle_gamma   90.00
#
_symmetry.space_group_name_H-M   'P 1'
#
loop_
_entity.id
_entity.type
_entity.pdbx_description
1 polymer ?
#
loop_
_entity_poly.entity_id
_entity_poly.type
_entity_poly.pdbx_seq_one_letter_code
_entity_poly.pdbx_strand_id
1 'polypeptide(L)'
;MINLAGRDILHSWGKFAFTGLGLGLLIGVTLTMAGVYRGMVDDAKVLLNNSGADLWIVQKDTLGPYAESSSLHDDIYRSILGLPGVAQAANVTYLTMQVRRGDTDVRAMVVGFEPGQPGEPGYLTAGRQITRSHYEAVADVKTGFQLGEKIRIRRHDYTVVGLTRRMVSSGGDPMVFIPLKDAQEAQFLKDNDAILNERARTAANPGLNRPGVPGLLEAIQASQASNRNVNTVLVRVQAGHTPEEVAAPIRRWKHLQAYTRLQMEEILIAKLIATSAKQIAMFLVILAIVSAAIVAFIIYTMTLGKIREIAVLKLIGTRSSTIAGMILQQALGLGLIGFIIGKTAATFWAPAFPKYVLLESGDAVRGFVVVMIICALASTLAIRAALRVDPATAIGG
;
A
#
# COMPACT_ATOMS: atom_id res chain seq x y z
N MET A 1 -34.43 37.57 3.62
CA MET A 1 -34.85 36.23 4.11
C MET A 1 -34.21 36.03 5.47
N ILE A 2 -35.00 35.86 6.53
CA ILE A 2 -34.48 35.59 7.89
C ILE A 2 -33.94 34.14 7.86
N ASN A 3 -32.64 33.97 8.08
CA ASN A 3 -31.99 32.65 8.07
C ASN A 3 -32.25 31.95 9.41
N LEU A 4 -33.48 31.40 9.57
CA LEU A 4 -33.94 30.75 10.79
C LEU A 4 -33.04 29.53 11.14
N ALA A 5 -32.55 28.79 10.18
CA ALA A 5 -31.67 27.63 10.40
C ALA A 5 -30.30 28.07 10.96
N GLY A 6 -29.72 29.16 10.48
CA GLY A 6 -28.43 29.65 10.98
C GLY A 6 -28.51 30.17 12.42
N ARG A 7 -29.59 30.86 12.79
CA ARG A 7 -29.82 31.33 14.18
C ARG A 7 -30.04 30.18 15.14
N ASP A 8 -30.69 29.11 14.67
CA ASP A 8 -30.96 27.90 15.44
C ASP A 8 -29.69 27.09 15.70
N ILE A 9 -28.83 26.94 14.69
CA ILE A 9 -27.49 26.32 14.84
C ILE A 9 -26.66 27.08 15.89
N LEU A 10 -26.66 28.40 15.84
CA LEU A 10 -25.96 29.24 16.80
C LEU A 10 -26.54 29.17 18.23
N HIS A 11 -27.87 29.03 18.39
CA HIS A 11 -28.51 28.91 19.70
C HIS A 11 -28.24 27.54 20.37
N SER A 12 -28.13 26.48 19.59
CA SER A 12 -27.88 25.12 20.10
C SER A 12 -26.49 24.58 19.66
N TRP A 13 -25.51 25.49 19.49
CA TRP A 13 -24.20 25.17 18.94
C TRP A 13 -23.49 23.98 19.62
N GLY A 14 -23.64 23.83 20.95
CA GLY A 14 -23.03 22.73 21.70
C GLY A 14 -23.56 21.36 21.26
N LYS A 15 -24.86 21.23 20.97
CA LYS A 15 -25.44 20.00 20.45
C LYS A 15 -24.96 19.72 19.04
N PHE A 16 -24.90 20.74 18.17
CA PHE A 16 -24.37 20.59 16.80
C PHE A 16 -22.89 20.27 16.79
N ALA A 17 -22.09 20.85 17.66
CA ALA A 17 -20.66 20.57 17.76
C ALA A 17 -20.40 19.14 18.22
N PHE A 18 -21.10 18.69 19.28
CA PHE A 18 -20.92 17.32 19.78
C PHE A 18 -21.38 16.27 18.78
N THR A 19 -22.54 16.45 18.16
CA THR A 19 -23.04 15.54 17.12
C THR A 19 -22.21 15.60 15.84
N GLY A 20 -21.74 16.81 15.48
CA GLY A 20 -20.81 17.01 14.38
C GLY A 20 -19.47 16.36 14.60
N LEU A 21 -18.97 16.31 15.84
CA LEU A 21 -17.75 15.59 16.19
C LEU A 21 -17.91 14.07 15.99
N GLY A 22 -19.00 13.48 16.47
CA GLY A 22 -19.28 12.05 16.25
C GLY A 22 -19.39 11.69 14.77
N LEU A 23 -20.14 12.48 14.00
CA LEU A 23 -20.25 12.32 12.55
C LEU A 23 -18.89 12.57 11.88
N GLY A 24 -18.14 13.58 12.33
CA GLY A 24 -16.82 13.92 11.81
C GLY A 24 -15.82 12.79 11.98
N LEU A 25 -15.81 12.12 13.13
CA LEU A 25 -14.95 10.95 13.34
C LEU A 25 -15.27 9.83 12.37
N LEU A 26 -16.55 9.53 12.12
CA LEU A 26 -16.95 8.52 11.13
C LEU A 26 -16.49 8.91 9.70
N ILE A 27 -16.68 10.16 9.33
CA ILE A 27 -16.22 10.68 8.03
C ILE A 27 -14.70 10.62 7.96
N GLY A 28 -13.99 10.96 9.04
CA GLY A 28 -12.53 10.90 9.14
C GLY A 28 -12.00 9.48 8.91
N VAL A 29 -12.60 8.47 9.56
CA VAL A 29 -12.26 7.07 9.34
C VAL A 29 -12.51 6.66 7.89
N THR A 30 -13.63 7.06 7.31
CA THR A 30 -13.98 6.77 5.92
C THR A 30 -12.96 7.35 4.94
N LEU A 31 -12.58 8.62 5.11
CA LEU A 31 -11.57 9.28 4.30
C LEU A 31 -10.20 8.63 4.46
N THR A 32 -9.84 8.25 5.68
CA THR A 32 -8.57 7.56 5.95
C THR A 32 -8.52 6.19 5.27
N MET A 33 -9.60 5.40 5.32
CA MET A 33 -9.66 4.11 4.63
C MET A 33 -9.54 4.24 3.11
N ALA A 34 -10.20 5.24 2.53
CA ALA A 34 -10.02 5.57 1.11
C ALA A 34 -8.57 6.00 0.81
N GLY A 35 -7.96 6.79 1.70
CA GLY A 35 -6.56 7.20 1.62
C GLY A 35 -5.56 6.05 1.74
N VAL A 36 -5.83 5.04 2.58
CA VAL A 36 -5.03 3.82 2.68
C VAL A 36 -5.02 3.05 1.36
N TYR A 37 -6.19 2.86 0.74
CA TYR A 37 -6.27 2.20 -0.57
C TYR A 37 -5.42 2.92 -1.62
N ARG A 38 -5.55 4.25 -1.72
CA ARG A 38 -4.73 5.04 -2.64
C ARG A 38 -3.25 4.99 -2.31
N GLY A 39 -2.90 5.04 -1.04
CA GLY A 39 -1.53 4.89 -0.58
C GLY A 39 -0.91 3.57 -1.02
N MET A 40 -1.66 2.46 -0.94
CA MET A 40 -1.19 1.15 -1.41
C MET A 40 -0.95 1.12 -2.93
N VAL A 41 -1.84 1.72 -3.72
CA VAL A 41 -1.66 1.82 -5.19
C VAL A 41 -0.46 2.70 -5.54
N ASP A 42 -0.29 3.81 -4.84
CA ASP A 42 0.83 4.74 -5.05
C ASP A 42 2.17 4.11 -4.63
N ASP A 43 2.23 3.40 -3.51
CA ASP A 43 3.42 2.66 -3.08
C ASP A 43 3.82 1.59 -4.12
N ALA A 44 2.85 0.88 -4.72
CA ALA A 44 3.13 -0.08 -5.79
C ALA A 44 3.75 0.60 -7.03
N LYS A 45 3.24 1.77 -7.42
CA LYS A 45 3.80 2.55 -8.54
C LYS A 45 5.21 3.07 -8.23
N VAL A 46 5.43 3.56 -7.01
CA VAL A 46 6.74 4.03 -6.56
C VAL A 46 7.75 2.88 -6.56
N LEU A 47 7.36 1.69 -6.11
CA LEU A 47 8.19 0.49 -6.13
C LEU A 47 8.68 0.16 -7.55
N LEU A 48 7.75 0.14 -8.53
CA LEU A 48 8.11 -0.13 -9.92
C LEU A 48 8.98 0.97 -10.53
N ASN A 49 8.66 2.24 -10.25
CA ASN A 49 9.42 3.39 -10.76
C ASN A 49 10.87 3.37 -10.26
N ASN A 50 11.05 3.06 -8.98
CA ASN A 50 12.36 3.11 -8.33
C ASN A 50 13.22 1.86 -8.59
N SER A 51 12.65 0.80 -9.17
CA SER A 51 13.43 -0.38 -9.57
C SER A 51 14.40 -0.11 -10.72
N GLY A 52 14.20 0.98 -11.46
CA GLY A 52 15.01 1.34 -12.63
C GLY A 52 14.91 0.35 -13.79
N ALA A 53 13.85 -0.47 -13.82
CA ALA A 53 13.63 -1.52 -14.82
C ALA A 53 12.40 -1.24 -15.69
N ASP A 54 12.47 -1.68 -16.94
CA ASP A 54 11.36 -1.68 -17.89
C ASP A 54 10.72 -3.07 -18.02
N LEU A 55 11.51 -4.13 -17.74
CA LEU A 55 11.05 -5.52 -17.78
C LEU A 55 11.51 -6.27 -16.52
N TRP A 56 10.66 -7.18 -16.07
CA TRP A 56 10.91 -8.15 -15.00
C TRP A 56 10.87 -9.55 -15.58
N ILE A 57 12.00 -10.24 -15.56
CA ILE A 57 12.12 -11.59 -16.08
C ILE A 57 12.13 -12.56 -14.90
N VAL A 58 11.21 -13.49 -14.91
CA VAL A 58 10.96 -14.44 -13.84
C VAL A 58 10.77 -15.85 -14.41
N GLN A 59 10.69 -16.83 -13.52
CA GLN A 59 10.31 -18.18 -13.90
C GLN A 59 8.90 -18.19 -14.50
N LYS A 60 8.70 -19.02 -15.52
CA LYS A 60 7.39 -19.22 -16.14
C LYS A 60 6.36 -19.65 -15.10
N ASP A 61 5.12 -19.21 -15.31
CA ASP A 61 3.96 -19.51 -14.45
C ASP A 61 4.05 -18.88 -13.02
N THR A 62 4.86 -17.83 -12.85
CA THR A 62 4.90 -17.01 -11.64
C THR A 62 4.40 -15.59 -11.92
N LEU A 63 3.76 -14.97 -10.93
CA LEU A 63 3.20 -13.61 -11.03
C LEU A 63 4.24 -12.49 -10.83
N GLY A 64 5.52 -12.85 -10.81
CA GLY A 64 6.60 -11.88 -10.64
C GLY A 64 7.11 -11.74 -9.21
N PRO A 65 8.25 -11.06 -9.03
CA PRO A 65 9.07 -11.15 -7.82
C PRO A 65 8.43 -10.50 -6.59
N TYR A 66 7.41 -9.66 -6.79
CA TYR A 66 6.71 -8.99 -5.70
C TYR A 66 5.46 -9.74 -5.23
N ALA A 67 5.00 -10.73 -6.00
CA ALA A 67 3.79 -11.50 -5.73
C ALA A 67 4.12 -12.95 -5.35
N GLU A 68 5.04 -13.56 -6.07
CA GLU A 68 5.40 -14.97 -5.92
C GLU A 68 6.91 -15.16 -5.97
N SER A 69 7.40 -16.14 -5.24
CA SER A 69 8.81 -16.49 -5.28
C SER A 69 9.15 -17.11 -6.63
N SER A 70 10.14 -16.57 -7.29
CA SER A 70 10.72 -17.10 -8.54
C SER A 70 12.15 -17.55 -8.27
N SER A 71 12.63 -18.51 -9.02
CA SER A 71 14.01 -19.00 -8.91
C SER A 71 14.59 -19.17 -10.30
N LEU A 72 15.56 -18.33 -10.63
CA LEU A 72 16.30 -18.33 -11.88
C LEU A 72 17.78 -18.56 -11.60
N HIS A 73 18.47 -19.16 -12.54
CA HIS A 73 19.93 -19.24 -12.46
C HIS A 73 20.58 -17.90 -12.74
N ASP A 74 21.63 -17.55 -12.00
CA ASP A 74 22.22 -16.20 -12.03
C ASP A 74 22.99 -15.86 -13.32
N ASP A 75 23.22 -16.83 -14.21
CA ASP A 75 23.86 -16.63 -15.52
C ASP A 75 22.89 -16.22 -16.63
N ILE A 76 21.57 -16.36 -16.41
CA ILE A 76 20.54 -16.04 -17.40
C ILE A 76 20.62 -14.58 -17.86
N TYR A 77 21.00 -13.64 -16.96
CA TYR A 77 21.12 -12.23 -17.32
C TYR A 77 22.10 -11.99 -18.49
N ARG A 78 23.14 -12.83 -18.64
CA ARG A 78 24.12 -12.72 -19.74
C ARG A 78 23.47 -13.02 -21.09
N SER A 79 22.63 -14.06 -21.14
CA SER A 79 21.90 -14.39 -22.35
C SER A 79 20.87 -13.32 -22.72
N ILE A 80 20.25 -12.69 -21.72
CA ILE A 80 19.32 -11.58 -21.90
C ILE A 80 20.05 -10.32 -22.38
N LEU A 81 21.21 -10.00 -21.80
CA LEU A 81 22.02 -8.86 -22.19
C LEU A 81 22.47 -8.90 -23.66
N GLY A 82 22.61 -10.10 -24.22
CA GLY A 82 22.94 -10.31 -25.64
C GLY A 82 21.78 -10.09 -26.62
N LEU A 83 20.55 -9.83 -26.13
CA LEU A 83 19.41 -9.61 -27.00
C LEU A 83 19.37 -8.17 -27.56
N PRO A 84 18.91 -7.99 -28.81
CA PRO A 84 18.74 -6.64 -29.38
C PRO A 84 17.76 -5.81 -28.54
N GLY A 85 18.09 -4.54 -28.32
CA GLY A 85 17.25 -3.61 -27.58
C GLY A 85 17.41 -3.67 -26.05
N VAL A 86 18.29 -4.51 -25.51
CA VAL A 86 18.64 -4.54 -24.09
C VAL A 86 19.80 -3.58 -23.82
N ALA A 87 19.61 -2.60 -22.95
CA ALA A 87 20.65 -1.69 -22.49
C ALA A 87 21.40 -2.24 -21.29
N GLN A 88 20.68 -2.78 -20.32
CA GLN A 88 21.20 -3.35 -19.08
C GLN A 88 20.34 -4.54 -18.66
N ALA A 89 20.97 -5.54 -18.05
CA ALA A 89 20.28 -6.67 -17.41
C ALA A 89 21.01 -6.98 -16.11
N ALA A 90 20.29 -7.06 -15.00
CA ALA A 90 20.83 -7.26 -13.68
C ALA A 90 20.03 -8.27 -12.87
N ASN A 91 20.74 -9.07 -12.10
CA ASN A 91 20.18 -10.01 -11.16
C ASN A 91 19.70 -9.32 -9.89
N VAL A 92 18.52 -9.68 -9.41
CA VAL A 92 17.98 -9.16 -8.14
C VAL A 92 17.32 -10.30 -7.36
N THR A 93 17.48 -10.24 -6.03
CA THR A 93 16.80 -11.15 -5.10
C THR A 93 15.90 -10.36 -4.16
N TYR A 94 14.80 -10.99 -3.74
CA TYR A 94 13.83 -10.42 -2.80
C TYR A 94 13.53 -11.43 -1.70
N LEU A 95 13.77 -11.06 -0.45
CA LEU A 95 13.57 -11.91 0.71
C LEU A 95 12.91 -11.14 1.84
N THR A 96 11.65 -11.47 2.17
CA THR A 96 11.01 -10.90 3.37
C THR A 96 11.44 -11.66 4.61
N MET A 97 12.03 -10.95 5.57
CA MET A 97 12.54 -11.53 6.80
C MET A 97 12.57 -10.52 7.94
N GLN A 98 12.90 -11.00 9.13
CA GLN A 98 13.21 -10.14 10.26
C GLN A 98 14.68 -9.75 10.23
N VAL A 99 14.93 -8.45 10.29
CA VAL A 99 16.26 -7.84 10.41
C VAL A 99 16.44 -7.42 11.85
N ARG A 100 17.48 -7.92 12.49
CA ARG A 100 17.73 -7.68 13.93
C ARG A 100 18.51 -6.38 14.14
N ARG A 101 18.04 -5.59 15.10
CA ARG A 101 18.72 -4.40 15.61
C ARG A 101 18.87 -4.52 17.12
N GLY A 102 20.06 -4.94 17.62
CA GLY A 102 20.22 -5.25 19.03
C GLY A 102 19.21 -6.30 19.49
N ASP A 103 18.33 -5.94 20.43
CA ASP A 103 17.28 -6.80 20.97
C ASP A 103 15.92 -6.66 20.24
N THR A 104 15.83 -5.83 19.20
CA THR A 104 14.58 -5.62 18.46
C THR A 104 14.68 -6.18 17.05
N ASP A 105 13.61 -6.81 16.60
CA ASP A 105 13.47 -7.34 15.25
C ASP A 105 12.53 -6.46 14.41
N VAL A 106 12.99 -6.06 13.23
CA VAL A 106 12.20 -5.28 12.26
C VAL A 106 11.91 -6.15 11.05
N ARG A 107 10.63 -6.37 10.74
CA ARG A 107 10.24 -7.06 9.51
C ARG A 107 10.53 -6.17 8.32
N ALA A 108 11.34 -6.66 7.38
CA ALA A 108 11.71 -5.92 6.18
C ALA A 108 11.82 -6.85 4.96
N MET A 109 11.64 -6.28 3.77
CA MET A 109 11.99 -6.93 2.51
C MET A 109 13.46 -6.63 2.20
N VAL A 110 14.31 -7.63 2.31
CA VAL A 110 15.72 -7.53 1.93
C VAL A 110 15.84 -7.70 0.42
N VAL A 111 16.46 -6.73 -0.24
CA VAL A 111 16.69 -6.69 -1.69
C VAL A 111 18.17 -6.82 -1.96
N GLY A 112 18.55 -7.87 -2.68
CA GLY A 112 19.93 -8.06 -3.14
C GLY A 112 20.10 -7.53 -4.55
N PHE A 113 21.03 -6.62 -4.78
CA PHE A 113 21.26 -5.98 -6.08
C PHE A 113 22.76 -5.76 -6.35
N GLU A 114 23.10 -5.43 -7.58
CA GLU A 114 24.44 -5.04 -7.99
C GLU A 114 24.52 -3.51 -8.14
N PRO A 115 25.46 -2.83 -7.46
CA PRO A 115 25.60 -1.37 -7.56
C PRO A 115 25.74 -0.86 -9.00
N GLY A 116 25.06 0.24 -9.31
CA GLY A 116 25.05 0.84 -10.64
C GLY A 116 24.17 0.11 -11.66
N GLN A 117 23.42 -0.90 -11.26
CA GLN A 117 22.55 -1.70 -12.12
C GLN A 117 21.06 -1.51 -11.74
N PRO A 118 20.11 -1.89 -12.61
CA PRO A 118 18.70 -1.95 -12.24
C PRO A 118 18.48 -2.73 -10.94
N GLY A 119 17.60 -2.23 -10.05
CA GLY A 119 17.38 -2.78 -8.71
C GLY A 119 18.05 -1.98 -7.59
N GLU A 120 18.96 -1.07 -7.93
CA GLU A 120 19.50 -0.10 -6.97
C GLU A 120 18.40 0.83 -6.45
N PRO A 121 18.40 1.21 -5.13
CA PRO A 121 17.42 2.17 -4.62
C PRO A 121 17.49 3.49 -5.39
N GLY A 122 16.34 3.94 -5.92
CA GLY A 122 16.27 5.02 -6.90
C GLY A 122 16.74 6.39 -6.40
N TYR A 123 16.73 6.62 -5.08
CA TYR A 123 17.26 7.86 -4.48
C TYR A 123 17.56 7.65 -3.00
N LEU A 124 18.48 8.46 -2.50
CA LEU A 124 18.83 8.49 -1.08
C LEU A 124 18.32 9.78 -0.44
N THR A 125 17.85 9.65 0.79
CA THR A 125 17.51 10.80 1.64
C THR A 125 18.72 11.25 2.44
N ALA A 126 19.59 10.32 2.83
CA ALA A 126 20.81 10.59 3.59
C ALA A 126 21.86 9.50 3.35
N GLY A 127 23.12 9.81 3.57
CA GLY A 127 24.22 8.87 3.42
C GLY A 127 24.69 8.69 1.97
N ARG A 128 25.12 7.48 1.61
CA ARG A 128 25.64 7.11 0.30
C ARG A 128 25.09 5.76 -0.17
N GLN A 129 25.24 5.47 -1.45
CA GLN A 129 24.98 4.14 -2.01
C GLN A 129 26.02 3.11 -1.51
N ILE A 130 25.69 1.84 -1.66
CA ILE A 130 26.60 0.73 -1.39
C ILE A 130 27.78 0.81 -2.35
N THR A 131 28.98 0.75 -1.80
CA THR A 131 30.22 0.75 -2.59
C THR A 131 31.06 -0.51 -2.36
N ARG A 132 30.83 -1.19 -1.24
CA ARG A 132 31.51 -2.45 -0.91
C ARG A 132 30.69 -3.64 -1.39
N SER A 133 31.37 -4.69 -1.77
CA SER A 133 30.73 -5.94 -2.23
C SER A 133 30.04 -6.73 -1.10
N HIS A 134 30.30 -6.39 0.16
CA HIS A 134 29.78 -7.11 1.33
C HIS A 134 29.55 -6.17 2.52
N TYR A 135 28.57 -6.53 3.36
CA TYR A 135 28.34 -5.99 4.71
C TYR A 135 27.96 -4.49 4.78
N GLU A 136 27.51 -3.91 3.68
CA GLU A 136 26.88 -2.60 3.68
C GLU A 136 25.39 -2.74 3.38
N ALA A 137 24.58 -1.85 3.96
CA ALA A 137 23.14 -1.82 3.72
C ALA A 137 22.65 -0.40 3.50
N VAL A 138 21.65 -0.26 2.63
CA VAL A 138 20.80 0.94 2.50
C VAL A 138 19.41 0.58 2.96
N ALA A 139 18.84 1.34 3.90
CA ALA A 139 17.57 1.03 4.51
C ALA A 139 16.53 2.12 4.28
N ASP A 140 15.25 1.75 4.17
CA ASP A 140 14.17 2.73 4.16
C ASP A 140 14.00 3.34 5.57
N VAL A 141 13.70 4.65 5.63
CA VAL A 141 13.50 5.36 6.92
C VAL A 141 12.40 4.74 7.78
N LYS A 142 11.43 4.03 7.19
CA LYS A 142 10.39 3.31 7.94
C LYS A 142 10.93 2.15 8.78
N THR A 143 12.15 1.64 8.51
CA THR A 143 12.80 0.64 9.35
C THR A 143 13.16 1.19 10.74
N GLY A 144 13.30 2.51 10.86
CA GLY A 144 13.79 3.20 12.05
C GLY A 144 15.31 3.08 12.24
N PHE A 145 16.05 2.50 11.28
CA PHE A 145 17.51 2.38 11.37
C PHE A 145 18.17 3.72 11.11
N GLN A 146 19.35 3.91 11.70
CA GLN A 146 20.16 5.13 11.59
C GLN A 146 21.43 4.89 10.78
N LEU A 147 21.99 5.97 10.20
CA LEU A 147 23.28 5.89 9.53
C LEU A 147 24.39 5.44 10.47
N GLY A 148 25.23 4.51 10.00
CA GLY A 148 26.32 3.93 10.77
C GLY A 148 25.89 2.82 11.73
N GLU A 149 24.60 2.58 11.89
CA GLU A 149 24.08 1.53 12.76
C GLU A 149 24.40 0.13 12.20
N LYS A 150 24.66 -0.83 13.09
CA LYS A 150 24.85 -2.23 12.73
C LYS A 150 23.53 -2.99 12.86
N ILE A 151 23.14 -3.62 11.77
CA ILE A 151 21.96 -4.50 11.70
C ILE A 151 22.42 -5.90 11.34
N ARG A 152 21.72 -6.91 11.85
CA ARG A 152 22.01 -8.32 11.56
C ARG A 152 20.98 -8.91 10.61
N ILE A 153 21.48 -9.43 9.49
CA ILE A 153 20.70 -10.17 8.50
C ILE A 153 21.25 -11.60 8.50
N ARG A 154 20.44 -12.54 8.95
CA ARG A 154 20.86 -13.95 9.13
C ARG A 154 22.10 -14.09 10.02
N ARG A 155 23.26 -14.37 9.42
CA ARG A 155 24.52 -14.66 10.11
C ARG A 155 25.48 -13.48 10.14
N HIS A 156 25.25 -12.45 9.35
CA HIS A 156 26.17 -11.35 9.13
C HIS A 156 25.65 -10.01 9.64
N ASP A 157 26.57 -9.19 10.10
CA ASP A 157 26.30 -7.82 10.52
C ASP A 157 26.59 -6.87 9.35
N TYR A 158 25.64 -5.97 9.10
CA TYR A 158 25.71 -4.96 8.03
C TYR A 158 25.73 -3.58 8.64
N THR A 159 26.51 -2.69 8.04
CA THR A 159 26.51 -1.28 8.42
C THR A 159 25.56 -0.50 7.51
N VAL A 160 24.61 0.23 8.09
CA VAL A 160 23.69 1.11 7.33
C VAL A 160 24.47 2.32 6.81
N VAL A 161 24.72 2.37 5.50
CA VAL A 161 25.53 3.43 4.86
C VAL A 161 24.67 4.48 4.16
N GLY A 162 23.39 4.19 3.95
CA GLY A 162 22.44 5.11 3.33
C GLY A 162 21.02 4.89 3.81
N LEU A 163 20.22 5.94 3.73
CA LEU A 163 18.80 5.91 4.02
C LEU A 163 18.03 6.35 2.77
N THR A 164 16.98 5.59 2.44
CA THR A 164 16.03 5.91 1.38
C THR A 164 14.64 6.15 1.94
N ARG A 165 13.70 6.61 1.13
CA ARG A 165 12.35 6.93 1.56
C ARG A 165 11.33 6.35 0.57
N ARG A 166 10.19 5.85 1.10
CA ARG A 166 9.11 5.26 0.32
C ARG A 166 9.52 4.01 -0.46
N MET A 167 10.57 3.33 -0.04
CA MET A 167 10.92 2.01 -0.55
C MET A 167 10.28 0.96 0.34
N VAL A 168 9.07 0.56 -0.04
CA VAL A 168 8.25 -0.42 0.67
C VAL A 168 7.81 -1.53 -0.27
N SER A 169 7.67 -2.73 0.28
CA SER A 169 7.14 -3.87 -0.47
C SER A 169 5.65 -3.68 -0.78
N SER A 170 5.12 -4.50 -1.68
CA SER A 170 3.68 -4.58 -1.94
C SER A 170 2.83 -4.88 -0.69
N GLY A 171 3.42 -5.53 0.32
CA GLY A 171 2.82 -5.78 1.63
C GLY A 171 2.88 -4.60 2.60
N GLY A 172 3.68 -3.57 2.29
CA GLY A 172 3.93 -2.41 3.15
C GLY A 172 5.14 -2.57 4.07
N ASP A 173 5.88 -3.69 3.99
CA ASP A 173 7.12 -3.88 4.74
C ASP A 173 8.20 -2.94 4.17
N PRO A 174 9.01 -2.25 5.00
CA PRO A 174 10.10 -1.41 4.52
C PRO A 174 11.18 -2.26 3.85
N MET A 175 11.91 -1.67 2.90
CA MET A 175 12.99 -2.34 2.20
C MET A 175 14.36 -2.07 2.81
N VAL A 176 15.21 -3.09 2.75
CA VAL A 176 16.64 -3.02 3.10
C VAL A 176 17.43 -3.58 1.92
N PHE A 177 18.30 -2.79 1.35
CA PHE A 177 19.11 -3.12 0.18
C PHE A 177 20.49 -3.57 0.63
N ILE A 178 20.97 -4.69 0.10
CA ILE A 178 22.29 -5.26 0.39
C ILE A 178 22.93 -5.75 -0.91
N PRO A 179 24.25 -6.02 -0.93
CA PRO A 179 24.90 -6.62 -2.10
C PRO A 179 24.25 -7.95 -2.50
N LEU A 180 24.15 -8.19 -3.82
CA LEU A 180 23.49 -9.39 -4.38
C LEU A 180 24.03 -10.69 -3.79
N LYS A 181 25.36 -10.82 -3.66
CA LYS A 181 25.98 -12.05 -3.15
C LYS A 181 25.57 -12.37 -1.72
N ASP A 182 25.50 -11.35 -0.87
CA ASP A 182 25.06 -11.48 0.51
C ASP A 182 23.58 -11.89 0.58
N ALA A 183 22.75 -11.32 -0.29
CA ALA A 183 21.33 -11.66 -0.38
C ALA A 183 21.09 -13.07 -0.91
N GLN A 184 21.89 -13.52 -1.90
CA GLN A 184 21.84 -14.89 -2.39
C GLN A 184 22.18 -15.88 -1.26
N GLU A 185 23.22 -15.58 -0.47
CA GLU A 185 23.57 -16.41 0.70
C GLU A 185 22.43 -16.40 1.72
N ALA A 186 21.89 -15.24 2.06
CA ALA A 186 20.81 -15.12 3.04
C ALA A 186 19.53 -15.86 2.63
N GLN A 187 19.17 -15.86 1.35
CA GLN A 187 17.92 -16.46 0.85
C GLN A 187 18.03 -17.96 0.64
N PHE A 188 19.12 -18.43 0.09
CA PHE A 188 19.25 -19.79 -0.39
C PHE A 188 20.26 -20.61 0.43
N LEU A 189 20.39 -20.30 1.70
CA LEU A 189 21.27 -21.04 2.60
C LEU A 189 20.86 -22.52 2.64
N LYS A 190 21.74 -23.39 2.17
CA LYS A 190 21.56 -24.83 2.33
C LYS A 190 21.96 -25.24 3.72
N ASP A 191 21.19 -26.15 4.34
CA ASP A 191 21.59 -26.76 5.60
C ASP A 191 22.85 -27.60 5.40
N ASN A 192 23.70 -27.68 6.44
CA ASN A 192 24.92 -28.47 6.40
C ASN A 192 24.66 -29.92 5.97
N ASP A 193 23.58 -30.53 6.43
CA ASP A 193 23.20 -31.90 6.08
C ASP A 193 22.82 -32.03 4.60
N ALA A 194 22.15 -31.03 4.03
CA ALA A 194 21.84 -31.00 2.60
C ALA A 194 23.13 -30.90 1.76
N ILE A 195 24.09 -30.08 2.18
CA ILE A 195 25.40 -29.95 1.52
C ILE A 195 26.19 -31.27 1.62
N LEU A 196 26.23 -31.89 2.80
CA LEU A 196 26.92 -33.16 3.00
C LEU A 196 26.32 -34.29 2.16
N ASN A 197 24.99 -34.37 2.13
CA ASN A 197 24.28 -35.36 1.33
C ASN A 197 24.50 -35.15 -0.19
N GLU A 198 24.52 -33.92 -0.65
CA GLU A 198 24.78 -33.58 -2.06
C GLU A 198 26.23 -33.90 -2.45
N ARG A 199 27.19 -33.59 -1.58
CA ARG A 199 28.61 -33.96 -1.76
C ARG A 199 28.79 -35.48 -1.78
N ALA A 200 28.13 -36.22 -0.89
CA ALA A 200 28.17 -37.67 -0.84
C ALA A 200 27.62 -38.30 -2.16
N ARG A 201 26.48 -37.80 -2.66
CA ARG A 201 25.90 -38.23 -3.95
C ARG A 201 26.85 -37.96 -5.12
N THR A 202 27.48 -36.76 -5.11
CA THR A 202 28.45 -36.40 -6.17
C THR A 202 29.68 -37.28 -6.14
N ALA A 203 30.20 -37.54 -4.94
CA ALA A 203 31.35 -38.42 -4.75
C ALA A 203 31.04 -39.90 -5.15
N ALA A 204 29.79 -40.34 -4.92
CA ALA A 204 29.33 -41.68 -5.31
C ALA A 204 29.06 -41.84 -6.82
N ASN A 205 29.04 -40.75 -7.59
CA ASN A 205 28.77 -40.80 -9.02
C ASN A 205 30.07 -41.04 -9.83
N PRO A 206 30.28 -42.24 -10.47
CA PRO A 206 31.50 -42.52 -11.24
C PRO A 206 31.75 -41.61 -12.43
N GLY A 207 30.68 -40.97 -12.96
CA GLY A 207 30.78 -40.01 -14.04
C GLY A 207 31.40 -38.64 -13.61
N LEU A 208 31.28 -38.30 -12.34
CA LEU A 208 31.76 -37.05 -11.75
C LEU A 208 33.06 -37.27 -10.91
N ASN A 209 33.16 -38.42 -10.25
CA ASN A 209 34.34 -38.83 -9.49
C ASN A 209 35.25 -39.68 -10.37
N ARG A 210 36.04 -39.05 -11.24
CA ARG A 210 36.96 -39.74 -12.17
C ARG A 210 38.37 -39.74 -11.64
N PRO A 211 38.97 -40.91 -11.32
CA PRO A 211 40.32 -40.98 -10.75
C PRO A 211 41.41 -40.38 -11.64
N GLY A 212 41.15 -40.27 -12.95
CA GLY A 212 42.13 -39.72 -13.92
C GLY A 212 42.10 -38.18 -14.07
N VAL A 213 41.21 -37.45 -13.37
CA VAL A 213 41.10 -36.01 -13.46
C VAL A 213 41.17 -35.41 -12.06
N PRO A 214 42.37 -35.11 -11.52
CA PRO A 214 42.56 -34.52 -10.22
C PRO A 214 41.88 -33.18 -10.13
N GLY A 215 41.21 -32.88 -9.00
CA GLY A 215 40.56 -31.59 -8.73
C GLY A 215 39.13 -31.45 -9.33
N LEU A 216 38.67 -32.39 -10.17
CA LEU A 216 37.33 -32.29 -10.77
C LEU A 216 36.23 -32.42 -9.70
N LEU A 217 36.36 -33.40 -8.80
CA LEU A 217 35.39 -33.60 -7.73
C LEU A 217 35.29 -32.40 -6.80
N GLU A 218 36.44 -31.87 -6.38
CA GLU A 218 36.53 -30.69 -5.53
C GLU A 218 35.93 -29.45 -6.20
N ALA A 219 36.19 -29.24 -7.50
CA ALA A 219 35.63 -28.12 -8.27
C ALA A 219 34.10 -28.25 -8.38
N ILE A 220 33.56 -29.44 -8.62
CA ILE A 220 32.12 -29.68 -8.65
C ILE A 220 31.51 -29.47 -7.28
N GLN A 221 32.11 -29.97 -6.20
CA GLN A 221 31.63 -29.81 -4.84
C GLN A 221 31.69 -28.32 -4.40
N ALA A 222 32.71 -27.57 -4.80
CA ALA A 222 32.80 -26.12 -4.58
C ALA A 222 31.70 -25.36 -5.32
N SER A 223 31.40 -25.77 -6.55
CA SER A 223 30.29 -25.21 -7.35
C SER A 223 28.91 -25.46 -6.74
N GLN A 224 28.71 -26.60 -6.10
CA GLN A 224 27.45 -26.97 -5.43
C GLN A 224 27.24 -26.21 -4.11
N ALA A 225 28.31 -25.80 -3.44
CA ALA A 225 28.24 -24.98 -2.23
C ALA A 225 27.83 -23.53 -2.52
N SER A 226 28.11 -23.03 -3.73
CA SER A 226 27.72 -21.68 -4.15
C SER A 226 26.26 -21.66 -4.60
N ASN A 227 25.50 -20.75 -4.04
CA ASN A 227 24.12 -20.56 -4.46
C ASN A 227 24.07 -19.58 -5.64
N ARG A 228 23.63 -20.07 -6.80
CA ARG A 228 23.58 -19.34 -8.06
C ARG A 228 22.15 -18.97 -8.47
N ASN A 229 21.23 -18.91 -7.51
CA ASN A 229 19.86 -18.57 -7.80
C ASN A 229 19.57 -17.10 -7.49
N VAL A 230 18.68 -16.53 -8.29
CA VAL A 230 18.12 -15.18 -8.12
C VAL A 230 16.61 -15.22 -8.33
N ASN A 231 15.89 -14.23 -7.84
CA ASN A 231 14.44 -14.22 -8.01
C ASN A 231 14.02 -13.63 -9.36
N THR A 232 14.79 -12.69 -9.90
CA THR A 232 14.44 -12.02 -11.14
C THR A 232 15.67 -11.45 -11.82
N VAL A 233 15.56 -11.29 -13.14
CA VAL A 233 16.47 -10.43 -13.90
C VAL A 233 15.69 -9.16 -14.28
N LEU A 234 16.17 -8.02 -13.83
CA LEU A 234 15.65 -6.70 -14.20
C LEU A 234 16.32 -6.23 -15.46
N VAL A 235 15.54 -5.73 -16.41
CA VAL A 235 16.06 -5.26 -17.69
C VAL A 235 15.68 -3.82 -17.92
N ARG A 236 16.65 -3.03 -18.35
CA ARG A 236 16.45 -1.69 -18.93
C ARG A 236 16.55 -1.79 -20.43
N VAL A 237 15.55 -1.27 -21.10
CA VAL A 237 15.44 -1.28 -22.57
C VAL A 237 16.24 -0.12 -23.15
N GLN A 238 16.90 -0.34 -24.28
CA GLN A 238 17.64 0.68 -25.01
C GLN A 238 16.69 1.71 -25.63
N ALA A 239 17.10 2.96 -25.65
CA ALA A 239 16.35 4.02 -26.33
C ALA A 239 16.08 3.65 -27.80
N GLY A 240 14.82 3.80 -28.23
CA GLY A 240 14.39 3.45 -29.58
C GLY A 240 13.73 2.06 -29.72
N HIS A 241 13.77 1.22 -28.68
CA HIS A 241 13.06 -0.04 -28.62
C HIS A 241 11.91 0.01 -27.62
N THR A 242 10.86 -0.77 -27.87
CA THR A 242 9.74 -0.91 -26.94
C THR A 242 9.97 -2.09 -25.98
N PRO A 243 9.51 -2.00 -24.72
CA PRO A 243 9.63 -3.12 -23.79
C PRO A 243 9.00 -4.42 -24.31
N GLU A 244 7.92 -4.31 -25.10
CA GLU A 244 7.22 -5.47 -25.64
C GLU A 244 8.04 -6.18 -26.74
N GLU A 245 8.77 -5.43 -27.57
CA GLU A 245 9.67 -6.01 -28.57
C GLU A 245 10.79 -6.84 -27.92
N VAL A 246 11.34 -6.37 -26.80
CA VAL A 246 12.37 -7.08 -26.05
C VAL A 246 11.77 -8.27 -25.27
N ALA A 247 10.57 -8.13 -24.74
CA ALA A 247 9.90 -9.19 -23.99
C ALA A 247 9.49 -10.40 -24.86
N ALA A 248 9.08 -10.16 -26.12
CA ALA A 248 8.55 -11.19 -27.01
C ALA A 248 9.53 -12.37 -27.27
N PRO A 249 10.82 -12.16 -27.60
CA PRO A 249 11.76 -13.25 -27.75
C PRO A 249 12.04 -13.99 -26.43
N ILE A 250 12.06 -13.30 -25.29
CA ILE A 250 12.32 -13.90 -23.97
C ILE A 250 11.17 -14.84 -23.59
N ARG A 251 9.93 -14.49 -23.86
CA ARG A 251 8.75 -15.34 -23.60
C ARG A 251 8.73 -16.65 -24.41
N ARG A 252 9.51 -16.75 -25.48
CA ARG A 252 9.67 -17.99 -26.26
C ARG A 252 10.55 -19.01 -25.54
N TRP A 253 11.33 -18.58 -24.56
CA TRP A 253 12.16 -19.52 -23.77
C TRP A 253 11.27 -20.29 -22.80
N LYS A 254 11.43 -21.64 -22.81
CA LYS A 254 10.49 -22.55 -22.13
C LYS A 254 10.27 -22.26 -20.64
N HIS A 255 11.24 -21.67 -19.96
CA HIS A 255 11.23 -21.53 -18.51
C HIS A 255 11.13 -20.09 -18.03
N LEU A 256 11.01 -19.13 -18.96
CA LEU A 256 10.99 -17.71 -18.62
C LEU A 256 9.65 -17.06 -18.97
N GLN A 257 9.33 -16.05 -18.18
CA GLN A 257 8.28 -15.10 -18.40
C GLN A 257 8.86 -13.69 -18.27
N ALA A 258 8.52 -12.80 -19.18
CA ALA A 258 8.91 -11.39 -19.14
C ALA A 258 7.66 -10.54 -18.97
N TYR A 259 7.62 -9.74 -17.91
CA TYR A 259 6.57 -8.78 -17.65
C TYR A 259 7.04 -7.38 -17.95
N THR A 260 6.26 -6.64 -18.71
CA THR A 260 6.44 -5.21 -18.88
C THR A 260 5.98 -4.46 -17.62
N ARG A 261 6.37 -3.21 -17.49
CA ARG A 261 5.97 -2.36 -16.37
C ARG A 261 4.45 -2.27 -16.21
N LEU A 262 3.71 -2.13 -17.31
CA LEU A 262 2.24 -2.10 -17.28
C LEU A 262 1.65 -3.41 -16.76
N GLN A 263 2.17 -4.55 -17.21
CA GLN A 263 1.73 -5.86 -16.74
C GLN A 263 2.08 -6.08 -15.27
N MET A 264 3.26 -5.63 -14.82
CA MET A 264 3.65 -5.73 -13.42
C MET A 264 2.78 -4.83 -12.53
N GLU A 265 2.45 -3.62 -12.99
CA GLU A 265 1.50 -2.72 -12.30
C GLU A 265 0.11 -3.38 -12.19
N GLU A 266 -0.39 -3.98 -13.26
CA GLU A 266 -1.66 -4.71 -13.25
C GLU A 266 -1.63 -5.89 -12.27
N ILE A 267 -0.56 -6.69 -12.24
CA ILE A 267 -0.40 -7.80 -11.31
C ILE A 267 -0.42 -7.29 -9.86
N LEU A 268 0.33 -6.24 -9.54
CA LEU A 268 0.38 -5.67 -8.20
C LEU A 268 -1.00 -5.15 -7.76
N ILE A 269 -1.69 -4.43 -8.62
CA ILE A 269 -3.00 -3.85 -8.31
C ILE A 269 -4.09 -4.94 -8.30
N ALA A 270 -4.19 -5.74 -9.38
CA ALA A 270 -5.29 -6.68 -9.56
C ALA A 270 -5.15 -7.98 -8.76
N LYS A 271 -3.94 -8.40 -8.38
CA LYS A 271 -3.72 -9.65 -7.65
C LYS A 271 -3.39 -9.43 -6.18
N LEU A 272 -2.49 -8.52 -5.85
CA LEU A 272 -2.06 -8.29 -4.47
C LEU A 272 -2.95 -7.29 -3.74
N ILE A 273 -3.22 -6.13 -4.35
CA ILE A 273 -3.99 -5.06 -3.69
C ILE A 273 -5.49 -5.34 -3.77
N ALA A 274 -5.97 -6.06 -4.77
CA ALA A 274 -7.40 -6.28 -5.00
C ALA A 274 -8.13 -6.93 -3.81
N THR A 275 -7.51 -7.87 -3.11
CA THR A 275 -8.10 -8.49 -1.93
C THR A 275 -8.30 -7.48 -0.81
N SER A 276 -7.26 -6.70 -0.50
CA SER A 276 -7.35 -5.61 0.47
C SER A 276 -8.32 -4.51 0.00
N ALA A 277 -8.35 -4.20 -1.29
CA ALA A 277 -9.27 -3.24 -1.88
C ALA A 277 -10.73 -3.66 -1.70
N LYS A 278 -11.06 -4.94 -1.93
CA LYS A 278 -12.41 -5.48 -1.70
C LYS A 278 -12.82 -5.38 -0.23
N GLN A 279 -11.92 -5.69 0.70
CA GLN A 279 -12.16 -5.54 2.13
C GLN A 279 -12.41 -4.07 2.51
N ILE A 280 -11.55 -3.15 2.04
CA ILE A 280 -11.71 -1.71 2.29
C ILE A 280 -13.04 -1.21 1.68
N ALA A 281 -13.38 -1.61 0.46
CA ALA A 281 -14.64 -1.23 -0.18
C ALA A 281 -15.85 -1.70 0.64
N MET A 282 -15.83 -2.94 1.15
CA MET A 282 -16.89 -3.45 2.02
C MET A 282 -17.01 -2.63 3.32
N PHE A 283 -15.88 -2.31 3.97
CA PHE A 283 -15.90 -1.44 5.15
C PHE A 283 -16.42 -0.05 4.84
N LEU A 284 -16.05 0.54 3.70
CA LEU A 284 -16.57 1.86 3.27
C LEU A 284 -18.10 1.83 3.09
N VAL A 285 -18.65 0.77 2.50
CA VAL A 285 -20.11 0.61 2.35
C VAL A 285 -20.77 0.48 3.72
N ILE A 286 -20.24 -0.34 4.61
CA ILE A 286 -20.78 -0.49 5.99
C ILE A 286 -20.73 0.86 6.72
N LEU A 287 -19.60 1.55 6.68
CA LEU A 287 -19.45 2.87 7.31
C LEU A 287 -20.41 3.91 6.71
N ALA A 288 -20.66 3.86 5.42
CA ALA A 288 -21.63 4.75 4.77
C ALA A 288 -23.05 4.49 5.26
N ILE A 289 -23.45 3.22 5.38
CA ILE A 289 -24.77 2.82 5.91
C ILE A 289 -24.91 3.24 7.38
N VAL A 290 -23.90 2.96 8.21
CA VAL A 290 -23.88 3.35 9.62
C VAL A 290 -23.94 4.86 9.77
N SER A 291 -23.15 5.60 8.98
CA SER A 291 -23.18 7.07 8.97
C SER A 291 -24.54 7.61 8.58
N ALA A 292 -25.17 7.05 7.55
CA ALA A 292 -26.51 7.44 7.12
C ALA A 292 -27.57 7.20 8.22
N ALA A 293 -27.50 6.03 8.89
CA ALA A 293 -28.41 5.72 9.99
C ALA A 293 -28.23 6.68 11.18
N ILE A 294 -26.99 6.97 11.55
CA ILE A 294 -26.67 7.91 12.64
C ILE A 294 -27.14 9.32 12.28
N VAL A 295 -26.87 9.80 11.08
CA VAL A 295 -27.33 11.11 10.62
C VAL A 295 -28.85 11.20 10.64
N ALA A 296 -29.53 10.17 10.13
CA ALA A 296 -31.01 10.08 10.13
C ALA A 296 -31.55 10.13 11.55
N PHE A 297 -30.99 9.35 12.47
CA PHE A 297 -31.39 9.33 13.87
C PHE A 297 -31.17 10.69 14.57
N ILE A 298 -30.03 11.32 14.36
CA ILE A 298 -29.70 12.62 14.93
C ILE A 298 -30.70 13.67 14.44
N ILE A 299 -30.90 13.77 13.11
CA ILE A 299 -31.80 14.77 12.53
C ILE A 299 -33.26 14.52 13.00
N TYR A 300 -33.66 13.24 13.06
CA TYR A 300 -34.98 12.84 13.55
C TYR A 300 -35.18 13.28 15.02
N THR A 301 -34.25 12.96 15.91
CA THR A 301 -34.35 13.32 17.35
C THR A 301 -34.29 14.82 17.57
N MET A 302 -33.46 15.56 16.83
CA MET A 302 -33.42 17.02 16.87
C MET A 302 -34.75 17.63 16.40
N THR A 303 -35.35 17.07 15.36
CA THR A 303 -36.65 17.52 14.84
C THR A 303 -37.77 17.23 15.82
N LEU A 304 -37.76 16.05 16.46
CA LEU A 304 -38.73 15.71 17.53
C LEU A 304 -38.63 16.67 18.71
N GLY A 305 -37.43 17.06 19.12
CA GLY A 305 -37.23 18.06 20.20
C GLY A 305 -37.82 19.45 19.89
N LYS A 306 -38.12 19.71 18.60
CA LYS A 306 -38.69 21.00 18.14
C LYS A 306 -40.13 20.91 17.63
N ILE A 307 -40.81 19.81 17.95
CA ILE A 307 -42.16 19.58 17.47
C ILE A 307 -43.12 20.70 17.85
N ARG A 308 -43.01 21.21 19.08
CA ARG A 308 -43.85 22.35 19.53
C ARG A 308 -43.61 23.62 18.71
N GLU A 309 -42.32 23.93 18.40
CA GLU A 309 -41.98 25.09 17.58
C GLU A 309 -42.52 24.92 16.13
N ILE A 310 -42.40 23.72 15.59
CA ILE A 310 -42.91 23.37 14.25
C ILE A 310 -44.45 23.45 14.22
N ALA A 311 -45.13 23.01 15.30
CA ALA A 311 -46.57 23.14 15.43
C ALA A 311 -47.03 24.57 15.45
N VAL A 312 -46.37 25.44 16.20
CA VAL A 312 -46.63 26.90 16.21
C VAL A 312 -46.43 27.51 14.81
N LEU A 313 -45.33 27.16 14.12
CA LEU A 313 -45.08 27.62 12.75
C LEU A 313 -46.21 27.23 11.78
N LYS A 314 -46.75 25.98 11.91
CA LYS A 314 -47.90 25.52 11.15
C LYS A 314 -49.18 26.30 11.46
N LEU A 315 -49.44 26.63 12.74
CA LEU A 315 -50.61 27.39 13.15
C LEU A 315 -50.59 28.85 12.60
N ILE A 316 -49.40 29.42 12.50
CA ILE A 316 -49.20 30.78 11.91
C ILE A 316 -49.31 30.72 10.35
N GLY A 317 -49.51 29.52 9.75
CA GLY A 317 -49.70 29.39 8.32
C GLY A 317 -48.42 29.22 7.49
N THR A 318 -47.30 28.84 8.12
CA THR A 318 -46.04 28.59 7.40
C THR A 318 -46.18 27.44 6.44
N ARG A 319 -45.72 27.61 5.19
CA ARG A 319 -45.76 26.57 4.16
C ARG A 319 -44.91 25.35 4.55
N SER A 320 -45.43 24.15 4.28
CA SER A 320 -44.70 22.86 4.54
C SER A 320 -43.33 22.81 3.86
N SER A 321 -43.17 23.46 2.70
CA SER A 321 -41.88 23.56 2.00
C SER A 321 -40.84 24.37 2.78
N THR A 322 -41.25 25.40 3.53
CA THR A 322 -40.36 26.19 4.39
C THR A 322 -39.85 25.37 5.57
N ILE A 323 -40.73 24.58 6.21
CA ILE A 323 -40.36 23.68 7.30
C ILE A 323 -39.41 22.59 6.79
N ALA A 324 -39.71 21.99 5.64
CA ALA A 324 -38.84 21.01 5.00
C ALA A 324 -37.46 21.61 4.66
N GLY A 325 -37.43 22.82 4.10
CA GLY A 325 -36.21 23.54 3.80
C GLY A 325 -35.36 23.86 5.03
N MET A 326 -35.98 24.19 6.18
CA MET A 326 -35.28 24.39 7.43
C MET A 326 -34.59 23.11 7.94
N ILE A 327 -35.31 22.01 7.94
CA ILE A 327 -34.75 20.70 8.36
C ILE A 327 -33.63 20.25 7.44
N LEU A 328 -33.80 20.44 6.11
CA LEU A 328 -32.74 20.11 5.14
C LEU A 328 -31.48 20.98 5.36
N GLN A 329 -31.63 22.27 5.60
CA GLN A 329 -30.52 23.18 5.88
C GLN A 329 -29.76 22.77 7.15
N GLN A 330 -30.48 22.36 8.21
CA GLN A 330 -29.85 21.82 9.44
C GLN A 330 -29.08 20.54 9.17
N ALA A 331 -29.63 19.63 8.37
CA ALA A 331 -28.96 18.38 7.97
C ALA A 331 -27.68 18.66 7.18
N LEU A 332 -27.75 19.53 6.20
CA LEU A 332 -26.60 19.94 5.39
C LEU A 332 -25.55 20.70 6.22
N GLY A 333 -25.97 21.54 7.13
CA GLY A 333 -25.09 22.23 8.08
C GLY A 333 -24.35 21.25 8.98
N LEU A 334 -25.04 20.24 9.51
CA LEU A 334 -24.40 19.15 10.29
C LEU A 334 -23.42 18.35 9.44
N GLY A 335 -23.77 18.01 8.19
CA GLY A 335 -22.88 17.35 7.24
C GLY A 335 -21.62 18.15 6.94
N LEU A 336 -21.75 19.48 6.77
CA LEU A 336 -20.63 20.37 6.53
C LEU A 336 -19.69 20.43 7.73
N ILE A 337 -20.23 20.62 8.95
CA ILE A 337 -19.44 20.63 10.19
C ILE A 337 -18.74 19.29 10.37
N GLY A 338 -19.49 18.18 10.24
CA GLY A 338 -18.93 16.82 10.33
C GLY A 338 -17.82 16.58 9.30
N PHE A 339 -17.99 17.04 8.06
CA PHE A 339 -16.97 16.89 7.03
C PHE A 339 -15.70 17.69 7.35
N ILE A 340 -15.81 18.92 7.80
CA ILE A 340 -14.65 19.73 8.19
C ILE A 340 -13.88 19.06 9.33
N ILE A 341 -14.59 18.63 10.38
CA ILE A 341 -13.99 17.91 11.51
C ILE A 341 -13.34 16.61 11.03
N GLY A 342 -14.04 15.83 10.21
CA GLY A 342 -13.56 14.55 9.71
C GLY A 342 -12.32 14.67 8.82
N LYS A 343 -12.29 15.65 7.91
CA LYS A 343 -11.12 15.92 7.07
C LYS A 343 -9.93 16.36 7.92
N THR A 344 -10.15 17.25 8.88
CA THR A 344 -9.10 17.74 9.79
C THR A 344 -8.54 16.56 10.62
N ALA A 345 -9.41 15.75 11.21
CA ALA A 345 -9.03 14.57 11.97
C ALA A 345 -8.24 13.59 11.10
N ALA A 346 -8.73 13.25 9.89
CA ALA A 346 -8.05 12.36 8.95
C ALA A 346 -6.63 12.87 8.61
N THR A 347 -6.47 14.17 8.38
CA THR A 347 -5.17 14.76 8.07
C THR A 347 -4.22 14.67 9.27
N PHE A 348 -4.75 14.85 10.49
CA PHE A 348 -3.95 14.85 11.72
C PHE A 348 -3.43 13.45 12.07
N TRP A 349 -4.26 12.41 11.93
CA TRP A 349 -3.86 11.05 12.29
C TRP A 349 -3.25 10.24 11.14
N ALA A 350 -3.35 10.72 9.87
CA ALA A 350 -2.77 10.03 8.71
C ALA A 350 -1.29 9.63 8.89
N PRO A 351 -0.40 10.49 9.45
CA PRO A 351 1.00 10.12 9.65
C PRO A 351 1.23 9.01 10.68
N ALA A 352 0.28 8.80 11.61
CA ALA A 352 0.37 7.77 12.64
C ALA A 352 -0.11 6.38 12.15
N PHE A 353 -0.68 6.31 10.94
CA PHE A 353 -1.15 5.05 10.38
C PHE A 353 0.03 4.17 9.93
N PRO A 354 -0.05 2.84 10.14
CA PRO A 354 1.04 1.92 9.76
C PRO A 354 1.24 1.82 8.25
N LYS A 355 0.20 2.08 7.46
CA LYS A 355 0.26 2.15 5.98
C LYS A 355 0.22 3.58 5.50
N TYR A 356 0.82 3.83 4.35
CA TYR A 356 0.78 5.16 3.75
C TYR A 356 -0.65 5.58 3.41
N VAL A 357 -1.05 6.76 3.89
CA VAL A 357 -2.37 7.34 3.66
C VAL A 357 -2.22 8.51 2.71
N LEU A 358 -2.67 8.33 1.47
CA LEU A 358 -2.66 9.38 0.46
C LEU A 358 -4.03 10.06 0.41
N LEU A 359 -4.10 11.28 0.95
CA LEU A 359 -5.32 12.11 0.94
C LEU A 359 -5.27 13.10 -0.21
N GLU A 360 -5.89 12.76 -1.33
CA GLU A 360 -6.01 13.67 -2.48
C GLU A 360 -7.18 14.64 -2.32
N SER A 361 -7.00 15.86 -2.87
CA SER A 361 -8.05 16.87 -2.90
C SER A 361 -9.30 16.41 -3.64
N GLY A 362 -9.13 15.59 -4.69
CA GLY A 362 -10.24 15.02 -5.47
C GLY A 362 -11.12 14.08 -4.65
N ASP A 363 -10.54 13.31 -3.72
CA ASP A 363 -11.30 12.43 -2.83
C ASP A 363 -12.02 13.19 -1.73
N ALA A 364 -11.42 14.25 -1.25
CA ALA A 364 -12.10 15.15 -0.31
C ALA A 364 -13.37 15.74 -0.94
N VAL A 365 -13.31 16.17 -2.21
CA VAL A 365 -14.48 16.67 -2.93
C VAL A 365 -15.53 15.59 -3.13
N ARG A 366 -15.13 14.40 -3.58
CA ARG A 366 -16.06 13.26 -3.75
C ARG A 366 -16.69 12.87 -2.41
N GLY A 367 -15.89 12.76 -1.35
CA GLY A 367 -16.36 12.47 0.01
C GLY A 367 -17.33 13.53 0.51
N PHE A 368 -17.07 14.80 0.27
CA PHE A 368 -17.98 15.90 0.60
C PHE A 368 -19.32 15.74 -0.11
N VAL A 369 -19.33 15.51 -1.42
CA VAL A 369 -20.57 15.31 -2.18
C VAL A 369 -21.36 14.12 -1.65
N VAL A 370 -20.71 13.01 -1.37
CA VAL A 370 -21.34 11.79 -0.82
C VAL A 370 -21.98 12.10 0.55
N VAL A 371 -21.26 12.78 1.44
CA VAL A 371 -21.79 13.19 2.76
C VAL A 371 -23.01 14.08 2.60
N MET A 372 -22.97 15.08 1.70
CA MET A 372 -24.12 15.95 1.46
C MET A 372 -25.34 15.19 0.94
N ILE A 373 -25.14 14.22 0.03
CA ILE A 373 -26.22 13.35 -0.46
C ILE A 373 -26.80 12.50 0.68
N ILE A 374 -25.95 11.89 1.51
CA ILE A 374 -26.39 11.11 2.68
C ILE A 374 -27.22 11.97 3.63
N CYS A 375 -26.75 13.19 3.96
CA CYS A 375 -27.48 14.09 4.83
C CYS A 375 -28.83 14.53 4.23
N ALA A 376 -28.89 14.81 2.93
CA ALA A 376 -30.12 15.15 2.26
C ALA A 376 -31.13 13.98 2.28
N LEU A 377 -30.69 12.76 1.96
CA LEU A 377 -31.52 11.56 2.01
C LEU A 377 -32.01 11.25 3.43
N ALA A 378 -31.13 11.31 4.43
CA ALA A 378 -31.45 11.08 5.82
C ALA A 378 -32.47 12.10 6.35
N SER A 379 -32.40 13.37 5.91
CA SER A 379 -33.36 14.41 6.32
C SER A 379 -34.80 14.13 5.86
N THR A 380 -35.00 13.31 4.82
CA THR A 380 -36.35 12.99 4.31
C THR A 380 -37.23 12.30 5.36
N LEU A 381 -36.64 11.45 6.20
CA LEU A 381 -37.35 10.77 7.29
C LEU A 381 -37.82 11.78 8.34
N ALA A 382 -36.95 12.69 8.76
CA ALA A 382 -37.28 13.75 9.71
C ALA A 382 -38.33 14.73 9.15
N ILE A 383 -38.22 15.09 7.87
CA ILE A 383 -39.19 15.94 7.18
C ILE A 383 -40.58 15.26 7.16
N ARG A 384 -40.64 13.98 6.81
CA ARG A 384 -41.91 13.23 6.83
C ARG A 384 -42.52 13.19 8.22
N ALA A 385 -41.73 12.96 9.27
CA ALA A 385 -42.19 12.97 10.65
C ALA A 385 -42.72 14.37 11.05
N ALA A 386 -41.96 15.44 10.76
CA ALA A 386 -42.35 16.81 11.08
C ALA A 386 -43.64 17.26 10.37
N LEU A 387 -43.82 16.86 9.12
CA LEU A 387 -45.01 17.23 8.34
C LEU A 387 -46.27 16.46 8.75
N ARG A 388 -46.15 15.28 9.39
CA ARG A 388 -47.31 14.49 9.89
C ARG A 388 -47.77 14.92 11.24
N VAL A 389 -47.07 15.83 11.94
CA VAL A 389 -47.47 16.31 13.26
C VAL A 389 -48.77 17.14 13.18
N ASP A 390 -49.79 16.75 13.95
CA ASP A 390 -50.99 17.57 14.15
C ASP A 390 -50.68 18.68 15.15
N PRO A 391 -50.84 19.97 14.77
CA PRO A 391 -50.59 21.07 15.66
C PRO A 391 -51.41 21.06 16.95
N ALA A 392 -52.67 20.60 16.89
CA ALA A 392 -53.56 20.59 18.06
C ALA A 392 -53.09 19.61 19.15
N THR A 393 -52.60 18.43 18.75
CA THR A 393 -52.08 17.43 19.70
C THR A 393 -50.70 17.77 20.25
N ALA A 394 -49.88 18.53 19.48
CA ALA A 394 -48.51 18.87 19.90
C ALA A 394 -48.44 20.02 20.93
N ILE A 395 -49.48 20.85 21.07
CA ILE A 395 -49.55 21.96 21.98
C ILE A 395 -50.42 21.68 23.21
N GLY A 396 -51.40 20.74 23.08
CA GLY A 396 -52.38 20.41 24.13
C GLY A 396 -51.98 19.24 25.04
N GLY A 397 -50.83 18.60 24.84
CA GLY A 397 -50.33 17.51 25.66
C GLY A 397 -49.22 17.88 26.62
#